data_ca126ec4e26500af6c9a92f8bbc7021b
#
_entry.id   ca126ec4e26500af6c9a92f8bbc7021b
#
_cell.length_a   1.000
_cell.length_b   1.000
_cell.length_c   1.000
_cell.angle_alpha   90.00
_cell.angle_beta   90.00
_cell.angle_gamma   90.00
#
_symmetry.space_group_name_H-M   'P 1'
#
loop_
_entity.id
_entity.type
_entity.pdbx_description
1 polymer ?
#
loop_
_entity_poly.entity_id
_entity_poly.type
_entity_poly.pdbx_seq_one_letter_code
_entity_poly.pdbx_strand_id
1 'polypeptide(L)'
;MADSTSTAGVSAEEHEQMLASFLEFEKNFYRNYFPLWLGTLIGPFLVTLVLLVVLYLVHDPAYWWKLVGAAGFSFVIGGRFTIITPFPGLTPVELFWMVTYQDVMVALFFAFHVGYMYRLPRIGPKIAELSSDSEFILAHQPWMKRLTFLGLLAFIAFPLAATGSVGGAVFGRLLGLSRWAIFWGSAIGAVIGNVAMLFLAEVVNDYLPPESGLVKWGGIPIIVLIILLLERRYSAMKKAYVAQKRAARTAKPAVMEPPNR
;
A
#
# COMPACT_ATOMS: atom_id res chain seq x y z
N MET A 1 -4.70 -48.01 -11.38
CA MET A 1 -3.92 -47.17 -12.31
C MET A 1 -4.67 -45.87 -12.43
N ALA A 2 -4.43 -44.94 -11.56
CA ALA A 2 -4.99 -43.59 -11.62
C ALA A 2 -3.83 -42.66 -11.95
N ASP A 3 -3.96 -42.09 -13.11
CA ASP A 3 -3.02 -41.20 -13.77
C ASP A 3 -2.87 -39.91 -12.94
N SER A 4 -1.72 -39.75 -12.33
CA SER A 4 -1.32 -38.53 -11.62
C SER A 4 -0.83 -37.53 -12.67
N THR A 5 -1.76 -37.03 -13.49
CA THR A 5 -1.50 -35.94 -14.41
C THR A 5 -1.27 -34.65 -13.62
N SER A 6 -0.01 -34.37 -13.45
CA SER A 6 0.64 -33.19 -13.96
C SER A 6 -0.08 -31.87 -13.60
N THR A 7 0.25 -31.33 -12.43
CA THR A 7 0.39 -29.87 -12.34
C THR A 7 1.48 -29.52 -13.35
N ALA A 8 1.06 -29.16 -14.57
CA ALA A 8 1.95 -28.75 -15.63
C ALA A 8 2.70 -27.49 -15.16
N GLY A 9 3.89 -27.71 -14.63
CA GLY A 9 4.83 -26.64 -14.37
C GLY A 9 5.13 -25.98 -15.72
N VAL A 10 4.96 -24.68 -15.81
CA VAL A 10 5.48 -23.86 -16.89
C VAL A 10 6.92 -24.29 -17.09
N SER A 11 7.33 -24.59 -18.34
CA SER A 11 8.70 -25.00 -18.60
C SER A 11 9.66 -23.85 -18.23
N ALA A 12 10.90 -24.16 -17.89
CA ALA A 12 11.87 -23.13 -17.53
C ALA A 12 12.03 -22.08 -18.65
N GLU A 13 11.91 -22.50 -19.91
CA GLU A 13 11.96 -21.61 -21.08
C GLU A 13 10.73 -20.70 -21.19
N GLU A 14 9.53 -21.22 -20.93
CA GLU A 14 8.30 -20.42 -20.91
C GLU A 14 8.32 -19.38 -19.78
N HIS A 15 8.84 -19.76 -18.60
CA HIS A 15 9.01 -18.84 -17.47
C HIS A 15 9.99 -17.71 -17.83
N GLU A 16 11.12 -18.02 -18.44
CA GLU A 16 12.11 -17.02 -18.84
C GLU A 16 11.57 -16.08 -19.93
N GLN A 17 10.84 -16.62 -20.91
CA GLN A 17 10.16 -15.81 -21.93
C GLN A 17 9.09 -14.88 -21.34
N MET A 18 8.29 -15.37 -20.41
CA MET A 18 7.28 -14.59 -19.73
C MET A 18 7.90 -13.43 -18.93
N LEU A 19 8.96 -13.70 -18.17
CA LEU A 19 9.68 -12.69 -17.42
C LEU A 19 10.32 -11.64 -18.34
N ALA A 20 10.92 -12.08 -19.46
CA ALA A 20 11.50 -11.19 -20.45
C ALA A 20 10.44 -10.26 -21.08
N SER A 21 9.29 -10.81 -21.46
CA SER A 21 8.17 -10.03 -22.02
C SER A 21 7.60 -9.03 -21.02
N PHE A 22 7.47 -9.43 -19.76
CA PHE A 22 7.03 -8.55 -18.67
C PHE A 22 8.01 -7.38 -18.47
N LEU A 23 9.30 -7.65 -18.39
CA LEU A 23 10.32 -6.61 -18.23
C LEU A 23 10.40 -5.69 -19.45
N GLU A 24 10.23 -6.22 -20.64
CA GLU A 24 10.17 -5.42 -21.86
C GLU A 24 8.94 -4.51 -21.87
N PHE A 25 7.77 -5.01 -21.50
CA PHE A 25 6.55 -4.20 -21.36
C PHE A 25 6.76 -3.08 -20.35
N GLU A 26 7.29 -3.38 -19.16
CA GLU A 26 7.59 -2.38 -18.12
C GLU A 26 8.61 -1.33 -18.60
N LYS A 27 9.63 -1.75 -19.35
CA LYS A 27 10.65 -0.86 -19.93
C LYS A 27 10.06 0.06 -21.00
N ASN A 28 9.17 -0.46 -21.83
CA ASN A 28 8.58 0.27 -22.95
C ASN A 28 7.34 1.09 -22.55
N PHE A 29 6.83 0.90 -21.34
CA PHE A 29 5.64 1.61 -20.86
C PHE A 29 5.77 3.12 -21.01
N TYR A 30 6.90 3.73 -20.65
CA TYR A 30 7.11 5.18 -20.77
C TYR A 30 7.09 5.65 -22.22
N ARG A 31 7.59 4.84 -23.16
CA ARG A 31 7.64 5.20 -24.57
C ARG A 31 6.27 5.11 -25.20
N ASN A 32 5.54 4.03 -24.93
CA ASN A 32 4.25 3.74 -25.56
C ASN A 32 3.11 4.58 -24.95
N TYR A 33 3.22 4.93 -23.67
CA TYR A 33 2.20 5.68 -22.92
C TYR A 33 2.77 6.96 -22.29
N PHE A 34 3.67 7.63 -23.02
CA PHE A 34 4.39 8.81 -22.53
C PHE A 34 3.47 9.91 -21.96
N PRO A 35 2.34 10.31 -22.61
CA PRO A 35 1.46 11.33 -22.04
C PRO A 35 0.82 10.91 -20.72
N LEU A 36 0.41 9.63 -20.59
CA LEU A 36 -0.16 9.09 -19.36
C LEU A 36 0.90 9.01 -18.26
N TRP A 37 2.10 8.53 -18.61
CA TRP A 37 3.22 8.47 -17.68
C TRP A 37 3.61 9.85 -17.17
N LEU A 38 3.75 10.84 -18.05
CA LEU A 38 4.08 12.22 -17.68
C LEU A 38 2.96 12.87 -16.85
N GLY A 39 1.70 12.65 -17.26
CA GLY A 39 0.54 13.16 -16.54
C GLY A 39 0.42 12.61 -15.13
N THR A 40 0.68 11.31 -14.92
CA THR A 40 0.65 10.69 -13.59
C THR A 40 1.89 11.00 -12.75
N LEU A 41 3.01 11.40 -13.39
CA LEU A 41 4.22 11.85 -12.71
C LEU A 41 4.09 13.29 -12.20
N ILE A 42 3.69 14.20 -13.07
CA ILE A 42 3.65 15.65 -12.77
C ILE A 42 2.28 16.08 -12.25
N GLY A 43 1.22 15.44 -12.75
CA GLY A 43 -0.17 15.81 -12.46
C GLY A 43 -0.48 15.96 -10.97
N PRO A 44 -0.17 14.98 -10.11
CA PRO A 44 -0.42 15.09 -8.67
C PRO A 44 0.22 16.32 -8.04
N PHE A 45 1.46 16.66 -8.43
CA PHE A 45 2.18 17.82 -7.91
C PHE A 45 1.59 19.13 -8.44
N LEU A 46 1.25 19.16 -9.73
CA LEU A 46 0.69 20.34 -10.36
C LEU A 46 -0.71 20.66 -9.83
N VAL A 47 -1.57 19.64 -9.70
CA VAL A 47 -2.90 19.78 -9.11
C VAL A 47 -2.80 20.22 -7.66
N THR A 48 -1.87 19.65 -6.89
CA THR A 48 -1.63 20.06 -5.49
C THR A 48 -1.17 21.51 -5.42
N LEU A 49 -0.25 21.93 -6.29
CA LEU A 49 0.22 23.32 -6.35
C LEU A 49 -0.92 24.28 -6.67
N VAL A 50 -1.73 23.97 -7.70
CA VAL A 50 -2.89 24.80 -8.07
C VAL A 50 -3.90 24.86 -6.91
N LEU A 51 -4.19 23.73 -6.26
CA LEU A 51 -5.09 23.69 -5.11
C LEU A 51 -4.56 24.56 -3.96
N LEU A 52 -3.27 24.47 -3.64
CA LEU A 52 -2.65 25.29 -2.59
C LEU A 52 -2.73 26.79 -2.92
N VAL A 53 -2.52 27.16 -4.18
CA VAL A 53 -2.65 28.58 -4.61
C VAL A 53 -4.10 29.04 -4.49
N VAL A 54 -5.06 28.24 -4.96
CA VAL A 54 -6.49 28.57 -4.87
C VAL A 54 -6.92 28.73 -3.40
N LEU A 55 -6.52 27.80 -2.54
CA LEU A 55 -6.83 27.87 -1.11
C LEU A 55 -6.20 29.08 -0.43
N TYR A 56 -5.00 29.48 -0.85
CA TYR A 56 -4.34 30.70 -0.35
C TYR A 56 -5.07 31.98 -0.76
N LEU A 57 -5.63 32.00 -1.98
CA LEU A 57 -6.34 33.17 -2.50
C LEU A 57 -7.77 33.30 -1.94
N VAL A 58 -8.39 32.18 -1.58
CA VAL A 58 -9.80 32.13 -1.13
C VAL A 58 -9.94 32.23 0.39
N HIS A 59 -8.96 31.74 1.14
CA HIS A 59 -9.03 31.66 2.60
C HIS A 59 -8.04 32.62 3.28
N ASP A 60 -8.27 32.87 4.57
CA ASP A 60 -7.33 33.62 5.41
C ASP A 60 -5.97 32.93 5.48
N PRO A 61 -4.84 33.67 5.40
CA PRO A 61 -3.50 33.11 5.51
C PRO A 61 -3.27 32.25 6.76
N ALA A 62 -3.90 32.59 7.89
CA ALA A 62 -3.77 31.80 9.11
C ALA A 62 -4.42 30.41 8.96
N TYR A 63 -5.56 30.31 8.31
CA TYR A 63 -6.21 29.04 7.97
C TYR A 63 -5.34 28.21 7.01
N TRP A 64 -4.81 28.85 5.97
CA TRP A 64 -3.94 28.18 4.99
C TRP A 64 -2.73 27.53 5.65
N TRP A 65 -2.03 28.25 6.53
CA TRP A 65 -0.87 27.68 7.25
C TRP A 65 -1.25 26.51 8.16
N LYS A 66 -2.42 26.54 8.79
CA LYS A 66 -2.93 25.41 9.58
C LYS A 66 -3.17 24.19 8.73
N LEU A 67 -3.82 24.38 7.57
CA LEU A 67 -4.11 23.29 6.63
C LEU A 67 -2.83 22.68 6.06
N VAL A 68 -1.87 23.51 5.65
CA VAL A 68 -0.56 23.05 5.15
C VAL A 68 0.23 22.32 6.25
N GLY A 69 0.19 22.82 7.47
CA GLY A 69 0.82 22.16 8.62
C GLY A 69 0.19 20.79 8.92
N ALA A 70 -1.15 20.72 8.91
CA ALA A 70 -1.88 19.46 9.07
C ALA A 70 -1.59 18.48 7.91
N ALA A 71 -1.51 18.98 6.68
CA ALA A 71 -1.16 18.18 5.50
C ALA A 71 0.27 17.62 5.59
N GLY A 72 1.24 18.43 6.01
CA GLY A 72 2.61 18.00 6.25
C GLY A 72 2.71 16.94 7.35
N PHE A 73 2.00 17.15 8.46
CA PHE A 73 1.92 16.18 9.55
C PHE A 73 1.30 14.86 9.09
N SER A 74 0.19 14.93 8.34
CA SER A 74 -0.46 13.75 7.77
C SER A 74 0.49 12.96 6.86
N PHE A 75 1.20 13.67 5.99
CA PHE A 75 2.09 13.03 5.02
C PHE A 75 3.28 12.32 5.67
N VAL A 76 3.87 12.90 6.72
CA VAL A 76 5.12 12.40 7.32
C VAL A 76 4.87 11.42 8.48
N ILE A 77 3.89 11.71 9.34
CA ILE A 77 3.73 11.02 10.63
C ILE A 77 2.32 10.49 10.83
N GLY A 78 1.31 11.37 10.67
CA GLY A 78 -0.04 11.12 11.14
C GLY A 78 -0.83 10.16 10.24
N GLY A 79 -0.56 10.18 8.93
CA GLY A 79 -1.37 9.43 7.98
C GLY A 79 -2.86 9.71 8.18
N ARG A 80 -3.68 8.67 8.17
CA ARG A 80 -5.14 8.76 8.40
C ARG A 80 -5.53 9.14 9.83
N PHE A 81 -4.64 8.91 10.80
CA PHE A 81 -4.88 9.32 12.17
C PHE A 81 -4.95 10.84 12.33
N THR A 82 -4.49 11.60 11.36
CA THR A 82 -4.65 13.06 11.31
C THR A 82 -6.12 13.47 11.37
N ILE A 83 -7.05 12.65 10.84
CA ILE A 83 -8.50 12.92 10.87
C ILE A 83 -9.04 12.98 12.33
N ILE A 84 -8.48 12.14 13.21
CA ILE A 84 -8.87 12.07 14.62
C ILE A 84 -8.08 13.08 15.47
N THR A 85 -6.91 13.51 14.98
CA THR A 85 -6.02 14.41 15.71
C THR A 85 -6.64 15.82 15.77
N PRO A 86 -6.81 16.41 16.95
CA PRO A 86 -7.34 17.76 17.06
C PRO A 86 -6.33 18.79 16.54
N PHE A 87 -6.64 19.39 15.41
CA PHE A 87 -5.91 20.55 14.90
C PHE A 87 -6.69 21.83 15.20
N PRO A 88 -6.08 22.81 15.88
CA PRO A 88 -6.79 24.05 16.25
C PRO A 88 -7.30 24.79 15.02
N GLY A 89 -8.64 24.93 14.91
CA GLY A 89 -9.30 25.64 13.83
C GLY A 89 -9.47 24.85 12.53
N LEU A 90 -9.32 23.51 12.59
CA LEU A 90 -9.70 22.58 11.51
C LEU A 90 -10.70 21.56 12.06
N THR A 91 -11.73 21.28 11.28
CA THR A 91 -12.74 20.27 11.60
C THR A 91 -12.30 18.88 11.13
N PRO A 92 -12.80 17.79 11.74
CA PRO A 92 -12.54 16.42 11.26
C PRO A 92 -12.94 16.22 9.79
N VAL A 93 -13.98 16.91 9.33
CA VAL A 93 -14.45 16.84 7.93
C VAL A 93 -13.43 17.48 6.97
N GLU A 94 -12.84 18.62 7.32
CA GLU A 94 -11.79 19.27 6.54
C GLU A 94 -10.53 18.38 6.47
N LEU A 95 -10.14 17.78 7.62
CA LEU A 95 -9.03 16.85 7.69
C LEU A 95 -9.32 15.58 6.88
N PHE A 96 -10.55 15.07 6.90
CA PHE A 96 -10.97 13.94 6.07
C PHE A 96 -10.77 14.22 4.57
N TRP A 97 -11.24 15.37 4.07
CA TRP A 97 -11.07 15.71 2.67
C TRP A 97 -9.61 15.92 2.29
N MET A 98 -8.84 16.56 3.16
CA MET A 98 -7.41 16.78 2.96
C MET A 98 -6.65 15.44 2.87
N VAL A 99 -6.85 14.54 3.84
CA VAL A 99 -6.17 13.22 3.89
C VAL A 99 -6.61 12.35 2.72
N THR A 100 -7.92 12.36 2.39
CA THR A 100 -8.45 11.60 1.25
C THR A 100 -7.84 12.08 -0.07
N TYR A 101 -7.74 13.40 -0.26
CA TYR A 101 -7.06 13.98 -1.40
C TYR A 101 -5.59 13.50 -1.49
N GLN A 102 -4.85 13.57 -0.38
CA GLN A 102 -3.47 13.11 -0.33
C GLN A 102 -3.35 11.63 -0.69
N ASP A 103 -4.18 10.77 -0.09
CA ASP A 103 -4.19 9.34 -0.36
C ASP A 103 -4.46 9.03 -1.84
N VAL A 104 -5.40 9.72 -2.47
CA VAL A 104 -5.74 9.53 -3.89
C VAL A 104 -4.59 10.00 -4.79
N MET A 105 -3.96 11.14 -4.49
CA MET A 105 -2.81 11.64 -5.28
C MET A 105 -1.60 10.74 -5.15
N VAL A 106 -1.33 10.25 -3.94
CA VAL A 106 -0.27 9.26 -3.68
C VAL A 106 -0.58 7.94 -4.39
N ALA A 107 -1.83 7.46 -4.35
CA ALA A 107 -2.25 6.27 -5.08
C ALA A 107 -2.04 6.41 -6.58
N LEU A 108 -2.41 7.56 -7.16
CA LEU A 108 -2.22 7.83 -8.59
C LEU A 108 -0.73 7.79 -8.96
N PHE A 109 0.10 8.48 -8.20
CA PHE A 109 1.54 8.48 -8.44
C PHE A 109 2.13 7.07 -8.36
N PHE A 110 1.93 6.37 -7.24
CA PHE A 110 2.57 5.08 -7.02
C PHE A 110 2.02 3.96 -7.90
N ALA A 111 0.73 3.92 -8.21
CA ALA A 111 0.14 2.90 -9.08
C ALA A 111 0.81 2.86 -10.47
N PHE A 112 1.22 4.03 -10.98
CA PHE A 112 1.86 4.12 -12.31
C PHE A 112 3.38 4.09 -12.26
N HIS A 113 4.00 4.44 -11.12
CA HIS A 113 5.46 4.59 -11.01
C HIS A 113 6.15 3.53 -10.16
N VAL A 114 5.40 2.64 -9.49
CA VAL A 114 6.00 1.53 -8.71
C VAL A 114 6.87 0.60 -9.57
N GLY A 115 6.65 0.57 -10.90
CA GLY A 115 7.48 -0.17 -11.86
C GLY A 115 8.97 0.20 -11.83
N TYR A 116 9.34 1.38 -11.31
CA TYR A 116 10.75 1.71 -11.06
C TYR A 116 11.43 0.77 -10.07
N MET A 117 10.68 0.10 -9.18
CA MET A 117 11.24 -0.88 -8.25
C MET A 117 11.90 -2.06 -8.96
N TYR A 118 11.45 -2.41 -10.16
CA TYR A 118 12.06 -3.48 -10.96
C TYR A 118 13.49 -3.14 -11.44
N ARG A 119 13.85 -1.85 -11.43
CA ARG A 119 15.20 -1.38 -11.80
C ARG A 119 16.21 -1.43 -10.67
N LEU A 120 15.80 -1.78 -9.46
CA LEU A 120 16.70 -1.90 -8.31
C LEU A 120 17.61 -3.14 -8.46
N PRO A 121 18.94 -3.00 -8.45
CA PRO A 121 19.84 -4.06 -8.89
C PRO A 121 19.82 -5.33 -8.03
N ARG A 122 19.42 -5.25 -6.75
CA ARG A 122 19.41 -6.39 -5.81
C ARG A 122 18.02 -6.99 -5.60
N ILE A 123 16.98 -6.19 -5.71
CA ILE A 123 15.62 -6.55 -5.34
C ILE A 123 14.73 -6.65 -6.58
N GLY A 124 15.03 -5.83 -7.59
CA GLY A 124 14.23 -5.71 -8.81
C GLY A 124 13.94 -7.05 -9.51
N PRO A 125 14.95 -7.90 -9.76
CA PRO A 125 14.72 -9.18 -10.43
C PRO A 125 13.75 -10.09 -9.67
N LYS A 126 13.89 -10.18 -8.33
CA LYS A 126 12.99 -11.01 -7.50
C LYS A 126 11.56 -10.47 -7.45
N ILE A 127 11.42 -9.15 -7.44
CA ILE A 127 10.10 -8.49 -7.49
C ILE A 127 9.46 -8.69 -8.85
N ALA A 128 10.24 -8.60 -9.94
CA ALA A 128 9.76 -8.81 -11.30
C ALA A 128 9.28 -10.24 -11.52
N GLU A 129 10.07 -11.23 -11.07
CA GLU A 129 9.72 -12.65 -11.11
C GLU A 129 8.40 -12.91 -10.39
N LEU A 130 8.28 -12.49 -9.12
CA LEU A 130 7.06 -12.66 -8.33
C LEU A 130 5.85 -11.95 -8.95
N SER A 131 6.02 -10.76 -9.51
CA SER A 131 4.94 -10.02 -10.15
C SER A 131 4.50 -10.67 -11.46
N SER A 132 5.46 -11.18 -12.25
CA SER A 132 5.20 -11.90 -13.50
C SER A 132 4.41 -13.19 -13.24
N ASP A 133 4.84 -13.98 -12.26
CA ASP A 133 4.16 -15.23 -11.87
C ASP A 133 2.72 -14.96 -11.38
N SER A 134 2.57 -13.93 -10.55
CA SER A 134 1.25 -13.53 -10.05
C SER A 134 0.34 -13.05 -11.19
N GLU A 135 0.86 -12.27 -12.15
CA GLU A 135 0.10 -11.80 -13.31
C GLU A 135 -0.34 -12.96 -14.20
N PHE A 136 0.54 -13.95 -14.41
CA PHE A 136 0.21 -15.17 -15.15
C PHE A 136 -0.92 -15.96 -14.47
N ILE A 137 -0.82 -16.20 -13.16
CA ILE A 137 -1.87 -16.90 -12.39
C ILE A 137 -3.20 -16.16 -12.48
N LEU A 138 -3.18 -14.83 -12.30
CA LEU A 138 -4.39 -14.01 -12.36
C LEU A 138 -5.01 -13.95 -13.75
N ALA A 139 -4.19 -14.05 -14.82
CA ALA A 139 -4.69 -14.10 -16.20
C ALA A 139 -5.49 -15.37 -16.47
N HIS A 140 -5.08 -16.49 -15.88
CA HIS A 140 -5.73 -17.80 -16.06
C HIS A 140 -6.85 -18.07 -15.06
N GLN A 141 -6.96 -17.28 -13.98
CA GLN A 141 -7.94 -17.46 -12.91
C GLN A 141 -8.72 -16.15 -12.60
N PRO A 142 -9.73 -15.80 -13.41
CA PRO A 142 -10.44 -14.51 -13.27
C PRO A 142 -11.10 -14.29 -11.90
N TRP A 143 -11.53 -15.35 -11.22
CA TRP A 143 -12.10 -15.26 -9.86
C TRP A 143 -11.04 -14.85 -8.82
N MET A 144 -9.81 -15.33 -8.96
CA MET A 144 -8.70 -14.92 -8.09
C MET A 144 -8.39 -13.43 -8.25
N LYS A 145 -8.50 -12.89 -9.46
CA LYS A 145 -8.29 -11.46 -9.71
C LYS A 145 -9.25 -10.59 -8.91
N ARG A 146 -10.53 -11.00 -8.81
CA ARG A 146 -11.53 -10.30 -7.99
C ARG A 146 -11.19 -10.38 -6.50
N LEU A 147 -10.82 -11.55 -6.00
CA LEU A 147 -10.42 -11.73 -4.60
C LEU A 147 -9.16 -10.95 -4.26
N THR A 148 -8.18 -10.93 -5.14
CA THR A 148 -6.94 -10.14 -4.97
C THR A 148 -7.24 -8.65 -4.93
N PHE A 149 -8.14 -8.15 -5.79
CA PHE A 149 -8.58 -6.77 -5.77
C PHE A 149 -9.32 -6.41 -4.46
N LEU A 150 -10.26 -7.26 -4.01
CA LEU A 150 -10.95 -7.07 -2.73
C LEU A 150 -9.99 -7.14 -1.54
N GLY A 151 -9.01 -8.04 -1.60
CA GLY A 151 -7.95 -8.14 -0.61
C GLY A 151 -7.09 -6.88 -0.54
N LEU A 152 -6.73 -6.31 -1.69
CA LEU A 152 -6.02 -5.03 -1.77
C LEU A 152 -6.85 -3.90 -1.16
N LEU A 153 -8.13 -3.82 -1.52
CA LEU A 153 -9.05 -2.82 -1.00
C LEU A 153 -9.19 -2.92 0.52
N ALA A 154 -9.42 -4.13 1.05
CA ALA A 154 -9.51 -4.39 2.48
C ALA A 154 -8.19 -4.04 3.21
N PHE A 155 -7.04 -4.40 2.62
CA PHE A 155 -5.72 -4.09 3.15
C PHE A 155 -5.51 -2.58 3.28
N ILE A 156 -5.93 -1.80 2.27
CA ILE A 156 -5.78 -0.35 2.28
C ILE A 156 -6.84 0.32 3.16
N ALA A 157 -8.08 -0.19 3.17
CA ALA A 157 -9.15 0.33 4.03
C ALA A 157 -8.81 0.18 5.52
N PHE A 158 -8.03 -0.84 5.87
CA PHE A 158 -7.67 -1.09 7.26
C PHE A 158 -6.73 -0.01 7.81
N PRO A 159 -7.07 0.67 8.92
CA PRO A 159 -6.39 1.90 9.34
C PRO A 159 -5.00 1.69 9.97
N LEU A 160 -4.51 0.46 10.07
CA LEU A 160 -3.24 0.15 10.74
C LEU A 160 -1.98 0.46 9.94
N ALA A 161 -2.09 0.83 8.71
CA ALA A 161 -0.91 0.91 7.89
C ALA A 161 -0.44 2.36 7.70
N ALA A 162 0.66 2.69 8.33
CA ALA A 162 1.58 3.71 7.81
C ALA A 162 1.99 3.44 6.34
N THR A 163 1.53 2.33 5.77
CA THR A 163 1.78 1.89 4.40
C THR A 163 0.79 2.46 3.38
N GLY A 164 -0.39 2.92 3.81
CA GLY A 164 -1.39 3.62 2.97
C GLY A 164 -1.40 3.22 1.49
N SER A 165 -1.54 4.21 0.65
CA SER A 165 -1.56 4.05 -0.81
C SER A 165 -0.21 3.60 -1.40
N VAL A 166 0.92 3.92 -0.76
CA VAL A 166 2.27 3.47 -1.19
C VAL A 166 2.41 1.96 -1.04
N GLY A 167 2.14 1.46 0.17
CA GLY A 167 2.21 0.02 0.44
C GLY A 167 1.19 -0.77 -0.37
N GLY A 168 -0.01 -0.22 -0.54
CA GLY A 168 -1.04 -0.78 -1.41
C GLY A 168 -0.60 -0.91 -2.86
N ALA A 169 0.06 0.11 -3.41
CA ALA A 169 0.56 0.08 -4.78
C ALA A 169 1.66 -0.98 -4.97
N VAL A 170 2.61 -1.05 -4.04
CA VAL A 170 3.67 -2.07 -4.05
C VAL A 170 3.06 -3.47 -3.94
N PHE A 171 2.18 -3.67 -2.96
CA PHE A 171 1.54 -4.96 -2.71
C PHE A 171 0.66 -5.39 -3.89
N GLY A 172 -0.14 -4.46 -4.45
CA GLY A 172 -0.96 -4.73 -5.62
C GLY A 172 -0.13 -5.14 -6.84
N ARG A 173 1.05 -4.56 -7.02
CA ARG A 173 1.96 -4.95 -8.10
C ARG A 173 2.58 -6.33 -7.89
N LEU A 174 3.01 -6.62 -6.66
CA LEU A 174 3.49 -7.97 -6.28
C LEU A 174 2.43 -9.04 -6.48
N LEU A 175 1.17 -8.69 -6.35
CA LEU A 175 0.03 -9.58 -6.59
C LEU A 175 -0.41 -9.62 -8.07
N GLY A 176 0.33 -9.01 -9.00
CA GLY A 176 0.04 -9.05 -10.43
C GLY A 176 -1.18 -8.21 -10.86
N LEU A 177 -1.62 -7.24 -10.06
CA LEU A 177 -2.71 -6.36 -10.44
C LEU A 177 -2.25 -5.30 -11.44
N SER A 178 -3.14 -4.92 -12.37
CA SER A 178 -2.90 -3.84 -13.32
C SER A 178 -2.81 -2.48 -12.62
N ARG A 179 -2.12 -1.51 -13.23
CA ARG A 179 -1.94 -0.15 -12.70
C ARG A 179 -3.27 0.52 -12.35
N TRP A 180 -4.27 0.39 -13.22
CA TRP A 180 -5.61 0.93 -12.98
C TRP A 180 -6.33 0.22 -11.84
N ALA A 181 -6.21 -1.10 -11.72
CA ALA A 181 -6.78 -1.84 -10.59
C ALA A 181 -6.13 -1.42 -9.27
N ILE A 182 -4.83 -1.20 -9.25
CA ILE A 182 -4.11 -0.70 -8.08
C ILE A 182 -4.58 0.71 -7.71
N PHE A 183 -4.67 1.62 -8.68
CA PHE A 183 -5.15 2.98 -8.44
C PHE A 183 -6.56 2.99 -7.84
N TRP A 184 -7.53 2.33 -8.51
CA TRP A 184 -8.91 2.31 -8.04
C TRP A 184 -9.08 1.55 -6.72
N GLY A 185 -8.38 0.43 -6.55
CA GLY A 185 -8.39 -0.30 -5.28
C GLY A 185 -7.82 0.53 -4.13
N SER A 186 -6.73 1.28 -4.39
CA SER A 186 -6.13 2.17 -3.40
C SER A 186 -7.01 3.38 -3.09
N ALA A 187 -7.56 4.03 -4.11
CA ALA A 187 -8.42 5.20 -3.94
C ALA A 187 -9.71 4.86 -3.17
N ILE A 188 -10.41 3.77 -3.57
CA ILE A 188 -11.63 3.32 -2.90
C ILE A 188 -11.31 2.85 -1.47
N GLY A 189 -10.26 2.04 -1.29
CA GLY A 189 -9.81 1.59 0.02
C GLY A 189 -9.44 2.76 0.94
N ALA A 190 -8.80 3.81 0.40
CA ALA A 190 -8.49 5.02 1.14
C ALA A 190 -9.76 5.75 1.59
N VAL A 191 -10.71 5.96 0.69
CA VAL A 191 -12.00 6.62 1.04
C VAL A 191 -12.71 5.83 2.13
N ILE A 192 -12.84 4.50 2.01
CA ILE A 192 -13.49 3.66 3.02
C ILE A 192 -12.77 3.77 4.37
N GLY A 193 -11.43 3.67 4.37
CA GLY A 193 -10.63 3.79 5.60
C GLY A 193 -10.73 5.18 6.23
N ASN A 194 -10.74 6.24 5.42
CA ASN A 194 -10.86 7.62 5.91
C ASN A 194 -12.26 7.94 6.43
N VAL A 195 -13.31 7.38 5.82
CA VAL A 195 -14.69 7.45 6.34
C VAL A 195 -14.77 6.77 7.71
N ALA A 196 -14.18 5.59 7.87
CA ALA A 196 -14.13 4.93 9.18
C ALA A 196 -13.40 5.78 10.23
N MET A 197 -12.31 6.48 9.84
CA MET A 197 -11.61 7.41 10.73
C MET A 197 -12.43 8.66 11.05
N LEU A 198 -13.23 9.16 10.12
CA LEU A 198 -14.12 10.28 10.37
C LEU A 198 -15.20 9.92 11.39
N PHE A 199 -15.85 8.76 11.25
CA PHE A 199 -16.79 8.26 12.28
C PHE A 199 -16.11 8.08 13.64
N LEU A 200 -14.89 7.55 13.65
CA LEU A 200 -14.13 7.41 14.90
C LEU A 200 -13.80 8.77 15.52
N ALA A 201 -13.51 9.79 14.70
CA ALA A 201 -13.27 11.16 15.17
C ALA A 201 -14.52 11.76 15.84
N GLU A 202 -15.70 11.54 15.26
CA GLU A 202 -16.98 11.97 15.85
C GLU A 202 -17.20 11.30 17.22
N VAL A 203 -17.04 9.97 17.28
CA VAL A 203 -17.16 9.22 18.55
C VAL A 203 -16.16 9.73 19.61
N VAL A 204 -14.90 9.95 19.22
CA VAL A 204 -13.87 10.46 20.13
C VAL A 204 -14.22 11.87 20.64
N ASN A 205 -14.72 12.75 19.77
CA ASN A 205 -15.11 14.10 20.16
C ASN A 205 -16.32 14.13 21.09
N ASP A 206 -17.26 13.19 20.97
CA ASP A 206 -18.45 13.10 21.81
C ASP A 206 -18.12 12.59 23.22
N TYR A 207 -17.16 11.67 23.34
CA TYR A 207 -16.82 11.05 24.64
C TYR A 207 -15.64 11.72 25.35
N LEU A 208 -14.80 12.47 24.62
CA LEU A 208 -13.60 13.13 25.16
C LEU A 208 -13.69 14.63 24.92
N PRO A 209 -13.99 15.45 25.97
CA PRO A 209 -14.07 16.90 25.82
C PRO A 209 -12.78 17.45 25.19
N PRO A 210 -12.86 18.35 24.20
CA PRO A 210 -11.71 18.89 23.47
C PRO A 210 -10.72 19.67 24.36
N GLU A 211 -11.13 20.05 25.55
CA GLU A 211 -10.32 20.76 26.55
C GLU A 211 -9.45 19.83 27.42
N SER A 212 -9.73 18.52 27.43
CA SER A 212 -8.92 17.58 28.20
C SER A 212 -7.52 17.45 27.58
N GLY A 213 -6.48 17.66 28.37
CA GLY A 213 -5.08 17.46 27.95
C GLY A 213 -4.81 16.05 27.42
N LEU A 214 -5.67 15.07 27.76
CA LEU A 214 -5.70 13.72 27.22
C LEU A 214 -6.03 13.69 25.73
N VAL A 215 -6.90 14.58 25.23
CA VAL A 215 -7.23 14.66 23.79
C VAL A 215 -6.11 15.33 23.01
N LYS A 216 -5.52 16.39 23.57
CA LYS A 216 -4.38 17.08 22.92
C LYS A 216 -3.14 16.21 22.79
N TRP A 217 -2.90 15.29 23.72
CA TRP A 217 -1.68 14.47 23.77
C TRP A 217 -1.95 12.97 23.78
N GLY A 218 -3.19 12.54 24.05
CA GLY A 218 -3.57 11.13 24.23
C GLY A 218 -3.64 10.34 22.92
N GLY A 219 -3.87 10.98 21.78
CA GLY A 219 -3.86 10.31 20.48
C GLY A 219 -2.49 9.72 20.14
N ILE A 220 -1.41 10.44 20.43
CA ILE A 220 -0.04 10.00 20.17
C ILE A 220 0.34 8.75 21.00
N PRO A 221 0.15 8.71 22.34
CA PRO A 221 0.42 7.50 23.12
C PRO A 221 -0.44 6.30 22.71
N ILE A 222 -1.70 6.50 22.33
CA ILE A 222 -2.57 5.41 21.88
C ILE A 222 -2.05 4.84 20.56
N ILE A 223 -1.67 5.68 19.60
CA ILE A 223 -1.06 5.27 18.34
C ILE A 223 0.25 4.51 18.60
N VAL A 224 1.11 5.07 19.43
CA VAL A 224 2.38 4.43 19.83
C VAL A 224 2.12 3.09 20.53
N LEU A 225 1.14 3.02 21.43
CA LEU A 225 0.76 1.77 22.10
C LEU A 225 0.25 0.73 21.11
N ILE A 226 -0.62 1.12 20.16
CA ILE A 226 -1.11 0.22 19.11
C ILE A 226 0.05 -0.28 18.25
N ILE A 227 0.95 0.59 17.81
CA ILE A 227 2.14 0.22 17.04
C ILE A 227 3.01 -0.77 17.83
N LEU A 228 3.29 -0.50 19.09
CA LEU A 228 4.09 -1.37 19.96
C LEU A 228 3.44 -2.73 20.20
N LEU A 229 2.11 -2.78 20.38
CA LEU A 229 1.37 -4.03 20.53
C LEU A 229 1.40 -4.87 19.24
N LEU A 230 1.27 -4.21 18.10
CA LEU A 230 1.36 -4.87 16.79
C LEU A 230 2.77 -5.36 16.51
N GLU A 231 3.80 -4.57 16.81
CA GLU A 231 5.19 -4.95 16.66
C GLU A 231 5.54 -6.14 17.55
N ARG A 232 5.06 -6.16 18.80
CA ARG A 232 5.20 -7.33 19.70
C ARG A 232 4.52 -8.57 19.13
N ARG A 233 3.29 -8.47 18.62
CA ARG A 233 2.60 -9.61 17.99
C ARG A 233 3.30 -10.07 16.73
N TYR A 234 3.71 -9.13 15.86
CA TYR A 234 4.47 -9.46 14.66
C TYR A 234 5.80 -10.16 14.98
N SER A 235 6.54 -9.66 15.96
CA SER A 235 7.80 -10.26 16.41
C SER A 235 7.60 -11.67 16.99
N ALA A 236 6.51 -11.91 17.72
CA ALA A 236 6.15 -13.24 18.24
C ALA A 236 5.82 -14.21 17.10
N MET A 237 5.01 -13.80 16.12
CA MET A 237 4.68 -14.60 14.94
C MET A 237 5.92 -14.91 14.09
N LYS A 238 6.80 -13.93 13.88
CA LYS A 238 8.05 -14.12 13.15
C LYS A 238 8.98 -15.13 13.83
N LYS A 239 9.11 -15.07 15.16
CA LYS A 239 9.89 -16.03 15.93
C LYS A 239 9.31 -17.44 15.82
N ALA A 240 7.97 -17.60 15.94
CA ALA A 240 7.28 -18.88 15.78
C ALA A 240 7.48 -19.46 14.37
N TYR A 241 7.33 -18.65 13.33
CA TYR A 241 7.57 -19.06 11.94
C TYR A 241 9.01 -19.51 11.68
N VAL A 242 10.00 -18.75 12.17
CA VAL A 242 11.42 -19.12 12.05
C VAL A 242 11.75 -20.40 12.81
N ALA A 243 11.17 -20.61 14.00
CA ALA A 243 11.32 -21.84 14.77
C ALA A 243 10.73 -23.05 14.03
N GLN A 244 9.52 -22.90 13.48
CA GLN A 244 8.86 -23.94 12.68
C GLN A 244 9.67 -24.29 11.41
N LYS A 245 10.23 -23.29 10.73
CA LYS A 245 11.07 -23.49 9.55
C LYS A 245 12.40 -24.18 9.89
N ARG A 246 12.98 -23.89 11.07
CA ARG A 246 14.17 -24.59 11.56
C ARG A 246 13.86 -26.06 11.91
N ALA A 247 12.76 -26.32 12.63
CA ALA A 247 12.31 -27.66 12.94
C ALA A 247 12.03 -28.50 11.69
N ALA A 248 11.39 -27.92 10.67
CA ALA A 248 11.14 -28.59 9.39
C ALA A 248 12.44 -28.91 8.62
N ARG A 249 13.49 -28.08 8.76
CA ARG A 249 14.81 -28.37 8.16
C ARG A 249 15.57 -29.48 8.87
N THR A 250 15.48 -29.57 10.20
CA THR A 250 16.10 -30.62 10.98
C THR A 250 15.36 -31.97 10.90
N ALA A 251 14.05 -31.92 10.59
CA ALA A 251 13.22 -33.11 10.39
C ALA A 251 13.35 -33.73 8.98
N LYS A 252 14.02 -33.06 8.03
CA LYS A 252 14.29 -33.66 6.71
C LYS A 252 15.46 -34.65 6.85
N PRO A 253 15.23 -35.97 6.68
CA PRO A 253 16.29 -36.95 6.83
C PRO A 253 17.40 -36.65 5.81
N ALA A 254 18.64 -36.82 6.22
CA ALA A 254 19.79 -36.77 5.34
C ALA A 254 19.53 -37.75 4.19
N VAL A 255 19.52 -37.22 2.97
CA VAL A 255 19.48 -38.04 1.75
C VAL A 255 20.66 -38.97 1.85
N MET A 256 20.40 -40.28 2.00
CA MET A 256 21.45 -41.31 1.94
C MET A 256 22.14 -41.11 0.58
N GLU A 257 23.45 -40.81 0.63
CA GLU A 257 24.30 -40.96 -0.56
C GLU A 257 24.20 -42.40 -1.06
N PRO A 258 23.99 -42.61 -2.36
CA PRO A 258 24.01 -43.95 -2.91
C PRO A 258 25.42 -44.56 -2.70
N PRO A 259 25.53 -45.84 -2.31
CA PRO A 259 26.83 -46.48 -2.10
C PRO A 259 27.60 -46.46 -3.43
N ASN A 260 28.82 -45.95 -3.36
CA ASN A 260 29.82 -46.04 -4.44
C ASN A 260 29.96 -47.50 -4.88
N ARG A 261 29.65 -47.76 -6.15
CA ARG A 261 30.07 -48.94 -6.87
C ARG A 261 31.11 -48.57 -7.93
#